data_899a8cd75d05616aff1f1f6927d924d3
#
_entry.id   899a8cd75d05616aff1f1f6927d924d3
#
_cell.length_a   1.000
_cell.length_b   1.000
_cell.length_c   1.000
_cell.angle_alpha   90.00
_cell.angle_beta   90.00
_cell.angle_gamma   90.00
#
_symmetry.space_group_name_H-M   'P 1'
#
loop_
_entity.id
_entity.type
_entity.pdbx_description
1 polymer ?
#
loop_
_entity_poly.entity_id
_entity_poly.type
_entity_poly.pdbx_seq_one_letter_code
_entity_poly.pdbx_strand_id
1 'polypeptide(L)'
;QLYPDIGNLSAWDNDVQMELQAGSGHIVAVHVKDTQPGVFKNVPFGTGVVDFERCFTTLKETGYCGHYLIEMWSETAADPVKEVKAARDWVKQRMTNAGLQVEETL
;
A
#
# COMPACT_ATOMS: atom_id res chain seq x y z
N GLN A 1 11.94 -5.06 -13.91
CA GLN A 1 10.96 -4.06 -13.44
C GLN A 1 9.86 -4.76 -12.65
N LEU A 2 9.62 -4.30 -11.44
CA LEU A 2 8.65 -4.91 -10.53
C LEU A 2 7.57 -3.89 -10.12
N TYR A 3 6.35 -4.40 -9.95
CA TYR A 3 5.19 -3.65 -9.47
C TYR A 3 4.54 -4.38 -8.30
N PRO A 4 5.21 -4.42 -7.13
CA PRO A 4 4.67 -5.18 -6.01
C PRO A 4 3.34 -4.61 -5.52
N ASP A 5 2.42 -5.51 -5.17
CA ASP A 5 1.15 -5.19 -4.51
C ASP A 5 1.25 -5.70 -3.08
N ILE A 6 1.41 -4.77 -2.13
CA ILE A 6 1.62 -5.14 -0.72
C ILE A 6 0.40 -5.86 -0.13
N GLY A 7 -0.80 -5.56 -0.66
CA GLY A 7 -2.01 -6.26 -0.25
C GLY A 7 -2.01 -7.71 -0.72
N ASN A 8 -1.72 -7.93 -2.00
CA ASN A 8 -1.69 -9.30 -2.55
C ASN A 8 -0.62 -10.16 -1.88
N LEU A 9 0.56 -9.63 -1.65
CA LEU A 9 1.62 -10.35 -0.95
C LEU A 9 1.17 -10.75 0.46
N SER A 10 0.51 -9.85 1.17
CA SER A 10 0.01 -10.12 2.52
C SER A 10 -1.12 -11.15 2.52
N ALA A 11 -2.02 -11.10 1.53
CA ALA A 11 -3.13 -12.05 1.41
C ALA A 11 -2.67 -13.48 1.15
N TRP A 12 -1.52 -13.66 0.51
CA TRP A 12 -0.91 -14.96 0.25
C TRP A 12 -0.01 -15.43 1.40
N ASP A 13 0.04 -14.69 2.51
CA ASP A 13 0.89 -14.98 3.67
C ASP A 13 2.39 -15.02 3.31
N ASN A 14 2.78 -14.23 2.33
CA ASN A 14 4.18 -14.07 1.97
C ASN A 14 4.88 -13.14 2.99
N ASP A 15 6.19 -13.34 3.15
CA ASP A 15 7.01 -12.39 3.90
C ASP A 15 7.21 -11.13 3.04
N VAL A 16 6.33 -10.15 3.24
CA VAL A 16 6.30 -8.93 2.44
C VAL A 16 7.61 -8.16 2.54
N GLN A 17 8.17 -8.08 3.75
CA GLN A 17 9.44 -7.39 3.97
C GLN A 17 10.56 -8.01 3.14
N MET A 18 10.67 -9.33 3.15
CA MET A 18 11.68 -10.05 2.39
C MET A 18 11.48 -9.85 0.88
N GLU A 19 10.24 -9.92 0.42
CA GLU A 19 9.91 -9.71 -1.00
C GLU A 19 10.29 -8.30 -1.47
N LEU A 20 9.99 -7.28 -0.68
CA LEU A 20 10.34 -5.91 -1.02
C LEU A 20 11.86 -5.70 -1.01
N GLN A 21 12.57 -6.30 -0.07
CA GLN A 21 14.03 -6.23 -0.01
C GLN A 21 14.66 -6.94 -1.21
N ALA A 22 14.14 -8.11 -1.58
CA ALA A 22 14.63 -8.86 -2.73
C ALA A 22 14.43 -8.10 -4.05
N GLY A 23 13.36 -7.31 -4.14
CA GLY A 23 13.07 -6.49 -5.32
C GLY A 23 13.78 -5.13 -5.35
N SER A 24 14.56 -4.81 -4.34
CA SER A 24 15.22 -3.50 -4.24
C SER A 24 16.03 -3.15 -5.49
N GLY A 25 15.83 -1.93 -5.99
CA GLY A 25 16.47 -1.46 -7.21
C GLY A 25 15.72 -1.80 -8.50
N HIS A 26 14.68 -2.63 -8.43
CA HIS A 26 13.89 -3.05 -9.58
C HIS A 26 12.41 -2.63 -9.49
N ILE A 27 12.01 -1.96 -8.41
CA ILE A 27 10.62 -1.58 -8.19
C ILE A 27 10.32 -0.29 -8.95
N VAL A 28 9.29 -0.33 -9.80
CA VAL A 28 8.83 0.82 -10.59
C VAL A 28 7.70 1.57 -9.89
N ALA A 29 6.77 0.84 -9.32
CA ALA A 29 5.65 1.41 -8.56
C ALA A 29 5.18 0.39 -7.53
N VAL A 30 4.57 0.88 -6.45
CA VAL A 30 4.01 0.03 -5.40
C VAL A 30 2.50 0.21 -5.37
N HIS A 31 1.79 -0.89 -5.49
CA HIS A 31 0.33 -0.90 -5.34
C HIS A 31 -0.03 -1.02 -3.86
N VAL A 32 -0.88 -0.12 -3.39
CA VAL A 32 -1.27 -0.03 -1.98
C VAL A 32 -2.76 -0.37 -1.85
N LYS A 33 -3.06 -1.48 -1.21
CA LYS A 33 -4.42 -1.86 -0.85
C LYS A 33 -4.39 -2.73 0.39
N ASP A 34 -5.52 -2.79 1.11
CA ASP A 34 -5.65 -3.73 2.21
C ASP A 34 -6.28 -5.03 1.71
N THR A 35 -5.96 -6.12 2.39
CA THR A 35 -6.45 -7.46 2.05
C THR A 35 -6.62 -8.27 3.33
N GLN A 36 -7.31 -9.41 3.19
CA GLN A 36 -7.37 -10.44 4.23
C GLN A 36 -6.91 -11.76 3.63
N PRO A 37 -6.57 -12.78 4.44
CA PRO A 37 -6.14 -14.06 3.89
C PRO A 37 -7.15 -14.59 2.86
N GLY A 38 -6.71 -14.77 1.62
CA GLY A 38 -7.56 -15.22 0.51
C GLY A 38 -8.56 -14.20 -0.01
N VAL A 39 -8.58 -12.96 0.50
CA VAL A 39 -9.50 -11.89 0.05
C VAL A 39 -8.70 -10.72 -0.49
N PHE A 40 -8.78 -10.50 -1.80
CA PHE A 40 -7.94 -9.54 -2.53
C PHE A 40 -8.64 -8.24 -2.88
N LYS A 41 -9.96 -8.14 -2.66
CA LYS A 41 -10.78 -7.00 -3.07
C LYS A 41 -11.75 -6.60 -1.97
N ASN A 42 -12.16 -5.34 -2.01
CA ASN A 42 -13.23 -4.79 -1.15
C ASN A 42 -12.90 -4.88 0.35
N VAL A 43 -11.63 -4.81 0.70
CA VAL A 43 -11.21 -4.77 2.11
C VAL A 43 -10.89 -3.30 2.44
N PRO A 44 -11.68 -2.65 3.28
CA PRO A 44 -11.39 -1.26 3.68
C PRO A 44 -10.06 -1.15 4.39
N PHE A 45 -9.35 -0.05 4.15
CA PHE A 45 -8.06 0.19 4.79
C PHE A 45 -8.16 0.14 6.31
N GLY A 46 -7.23 -0.57 6.94
CA GLY A 46 -7.16 -0.73 8.38
C GLY A 46 -7.96 -1.93 8.91
N THR A 47 -8.74 -2.61 8.06
CA THR A 47 -9.54 -3.78 8.47
C THR A 47 -8.95 -5.11 8.04
N GLY A 48 -7.87 -5.08 7.27
CA GLY A 48 -7.21 -6.28 6.75
C GLY A 48 -5.95 -6.65 7.53
N VAL A 49 -5.08 -7.42 6.87
CA VAL A 49 -3.86 -7.99 7.47
C VAL A 49 -2.58 -7.26 7.07
N VAL A 50 -2.65 -6.24 6.22
CA VAL A 50 -1.46 -5.55 5.73
C VAL A 50 -0.86 -4.69 6.85
N ASP A 51 0.42 -4.91 7.15
CA ASP A 51 1.19 -4.05 8.04
C ASP A 51 1.81 -2.92 7.20
N PHE A 52 1.03 -1.87 7.00
CA PHE A 52 1.41 -0.76 6.13
C PHE A 52 2.66 -0.04 6.60
N GLU A 53 2.77 0.22 7.90
CA GLU A 53 3.92 0.95 8.44
C GLU A 53 5.21 0.16 8.24
N ARG A 54 5.17 -1.16 8.43
CA ARG A 54 6.31 -2.04 8.20
C ARG A 54 6.69 -2.07 6.73
N CYS A 55 5.71 -2.15 5.83
CA CYS A 55 5.95 -2.13 4.38
C CYS A 55 6.62 -0.82 3.96
N PHE A 56 6.09 0.31 4.41
CA PHE A 56 6.64 1.61 4.06
C PHE A 56 8.02 1.84 4.68
N THR A 57 8.25 1.38 5.90
CA THR A 57 9.57 1.43 6.53
C THR A 57 10.59 0.64 5.72
N THR A 58 10.21 -0.57 5.29
CA THR A 58 11.08 -1.42 4.46
C THR A 58 11.42 -0.73 3.14
N LEU A 59 10.43 -0.15 2.47
CA LEU A 59 10.65 0.58 1.22
C LEU A 59 11.59 1.77 1.42
N LYS A 60 11.41 2.51 2.51
CA LYS A 60 12.33 3.60 2.86
C LYS A 60 13.75 3.10 3.05
N GLU A 61 13.93 2.02 3.78
CA GLU A 61 15.25 1.43 4.04
C GLU A 61 15.95 0.94 2.76
N THR A 62 15.17 0.49 1.77
CA THR A 62 15.72 0.07 0.48
C THR A 62 16.00 1.23 -0.46
N GLY A 63 15.66 2.47 -0.08
CA GLY A 63 15.89 3.66 -0.89
C GLY A 63 14.86 3.90 -1.98
N TYR A 64 13.70 3.25 -1.91
CA TYR A 64 12.65 3.44 -2.92
C TYR A 64 12.07 4.86 -2.84
N CYS A 65 12.08 5.58 -3.97
CA CYS A 65 11.56 6.95 -4.10
C CYS A 65 10.50 7.09 -5.19
N GLY A 66 9.91 6.00 -5.64
CA GLY A 66 8.97 5.99 -6.76
C GLY A 66 7.52 6.27 -6.35
N HIS A 67 6.63 5.88 -7.23
CA HIS A 67 5.20 6.12 -7.07
C HIS A 67 4.51 5.05 -6.24
N TYR A 68 3.43 5.46 -5.56
CA TYR A 68 2.52 4.59 -4.84
C TYR A 68 1.13 4.73 -5.46
N LEU A 69 0.52 3.63 -5.86
CA LEU A 69 -0.81 3.60 -6.45
C LEU A 69 -1.80 3.00 -5.44
N ILE A 70 -2.71 3.84 -4.95
CA ILE A 70 -3.73 3.41 -4.01
C ILE A 70 -4.85 2.73 -4.80
N GLU A 71 -5.16 1.49 -4.44
CA GLU A 71 -6.18 0.68 -5.07
C GLU A 71 -7.31 0.43 -4.07
N MET A 72 -8.52 0.81 -4.45
CA MET A 72 -9.69 0.62 -3.60
C MET A 72 -10.95 0.49 -4.45
N TRP A 73 -11.98 -0.08 -3.86
CA TRP A 73 -13.27 -0.25 -4.51
C TRP A 73 -14.30 0.62 -3.81
N SER A 74 -14.93 1.54 -4.56
CA SER A 74 -15.92 2.49 -4.03
C SER A 74 -17.23 2.43 -4.80
N GLU A 75 -17.50 1.35 -5.51
CA GLU A 75 -18.67 1.19 -6.40
C GLU A 75 -19.99 1.31 -5.67
N THR A 76 -20.03 0.89 -4.41
CA THR A 76 -21.23 0.93 -3.58
C THR A 76 -21.24 2.11 -2.59
N ALA A 77 -20.22 2.95 -2.62
CA ALA A 77 -20.13 4.08 -1.71
C ALA A 77 -21.14 5.18 -2.08
N ALA A 78 -21.75 5.79 -1.07
CA ALA A 78 -22.67 6.91 -1.29
C ALA A 78 -21.95 8.14 -1.85
N ASP A 79 -20.67 8.33 -1.48
CA ASP A 79 -19.83 9.41 -1.97
C ASP A 79 -18.44 8.86 -2.31
N PRO A 80 -18.22 8.38 -3.56
CA PRO A 80 -16.95 7.79 -3.95
C PRO A 80 -15.76 8.74 -3.81
N VAL A 81 -15.93 10.02 -4.08
CA VAL A 81 -14.85 11.00 -3.98
C VAL A 81 -14.39 11.15 -2.52
N LYS A 82 -15.34 11.22 -1.60
CA LYS A 82 -15.06 11.30 -0.16
C LYS A 82 -14.34 10.04 0.32
N GLU A 83 -14.76 8.87 -0.14
CA GLU A 83 -14.15 7.59 0.21
C GLU A 83 -12.69 7.52 -0.27
N VAL A 84 -12.41 7.92 -1.50
CA VAL A 84 -11.06 7.95 -2.06
C VAL A 84 -10.17 8.91 -1.27
N LYS A 85 -10.68 10.09 -0.96
CA LYS A 85 -9.94 11.09 -0.20
C LYS A 85 -9.60 10.58 1.22
N ALA A 86 -10.56 9.97 1.89
CA ALA A 86 -10.36 9.40 3.22
C ALA A 86 -9.32 8.29 3.20
N ALA A 87 -9.35 7.40 2.19
CA ALA A 87 -8.38 6.34 2.01
C ALA A 87 -6.97 6.90 1.78
N ARG A 88 -6.86 7.92 0.93
CA ARG A 88 -5.58 8.59 0.67
C ARG A 88 -4.99 9.20 1.94
N ASP A 89 -5.80 9.89 2.72
CA ASP A 89 -5.36 10.52 3.97
C ASP A 89 -4.90 9.45 4.99
N TRP A 90 -5.63 8.34 5.07
CA TRP A 90 -5.28 7.24 5.95
C TRP A 90 -3.93 6.62 5.56
N VAL A 91 -3.72 6.33 4.28
CA VAL A 91 -2.46 5.76 3.78
C VAL A 91 -1.30 6.74 3.99
N LYS A 92 -1.52 8.02 3.71
CA LYS A 92 -0.52 9.07 3.90
C LYS A 92 -0.08 9.15 5.36
N GLN A 93 -1.00 9.00 6.31
CA GLN A 93 -0.66 8.97 7.73
C GLN A 93 0.24 7.79 8.06
N ARG A 94 -0.02 6.60 7.48
CA ARG A 94 0.84 5.42 7.68
C ARG A 94 2.24 5.66 7.11
N MET A 95 2.33 6.29 5.94
CA MET A 95 3.62 6.66 5.34
C MET A 95 4.39 7.63 6.24
N THR A 96 3.73 8.66 6.75
CA THR A 96 4.35 9.63 7.65
C THR A 96 4.86 8.95 8.91
N ASN A 97 4.10 8.03 9.49
CA ASN A 97 4.50 7.26 10.67
C ASN A 97 5.76 6.42 10.39
N ALA A 98 5.92 5.95 9.16
CA ALA A 98 7.10 5.18 8.73
C ALA A 98 8.30 6.09 8.38
N GLY A 99 8.14 7.40 8.42
CA GLY A 99 9.20 8.36 8.14
C GLY A 99 9.34 8.73 6.67
N LEU A 100 8.35 8.42 5.84
CA LEU A 100 8.33 8.83 4.44
C LEU A 100 7.82 10.26 4.29
N GLN A 101 8.44 10.99 3.35
CA GLN A 101 7.91 12.27 2.90
C GLN A 101 7.05 12.02 1.67
N VAL A 102 5.81 12.49 1.70
CA VAL A 102 4.84 12.22 0.65
C VAL A 102 4.54 13.50 -0.11
N GLU A 103 4.79 13.50 -1.42
CA GLU A 103 4.33 14.54 -2.32
C GLU A 103 3.11 14.01 -3.06
N GLU A 104 2.04 14.78 -3.05
CA GLU A 104 0.83 14.44 -3.79
C GLU A 104 0.90 15.02 -5.19
N THR A 105 0.71 14.15 -6.20
CA THR A 105 0.54 14.57 -7.58
C THR A 105 -0.93 14.43 -7.94
N LEU A 106 -1.49 15.49 -8.40
CA LEU A 106 -2.86 15.49 -8.89
C LEU A 106 -2.91 15.22 -10.39
#